data_042ff12eb9e1add19861b9526da62cdb
#
_entry.id   042ff12eb9e1add19861b9526da62cdb
#
_cell.length_a   1.000
_cell.length_b   1.000
_cell.length_c   1.000
_cell.angle_alpha   90.00
_cell.angle_beta   90.00
_cell.angle_gamma   90.00
#
_symmetry.space_group_name_H-M   'P 1'
#
loop_
_entity.id
_entity.type
_entity.pdbx_description
1 polymer ?
#
loop_
_entity_poly.entity_id
_entity_poly.type
_entity_poly.pdbx_seq_one_letter_code
_entity_poly.pdbx_strand_id
1 'polypeptide(L)'
;ISAFVGSVAGYILGGNYTDGVTVTSALLSVVAIRMIVSRRKSAVSEIVSAVTAAGSVFAANFLTSSTVSEVMNCIILSVMAGGGAVVALRLSRLAEKREIAKITVRSDPLSFICVLGGCAIVSGILSHYSVGIFNIGIIFASCLSLCSAMKYGSGAGAVCGAVSALGCAVATADYAFLAAVVAPAAAVGGMFSGGRKLSAAGGFVLTATLGTAQFG
;
A
#
# COMPACT_ATOMS: atom_id res chain seq x y z
N ILE A 1 -7.12 14.75 11.02
CA ILE A 1 -8.54 15.12 10.83
C ILE A 1 -8.98 14.77 9.41
N SER A 2 -8.26 15.19 8.35
CA SER A 2 -8.63 14.88 6.95
C SER A 2 -8.77 13.39 6.66
N ALA A 3 -7.85 12.54 7.16
CA ALA A 3 -7.92 11.09 7.01
C ALA A 3 -9.16 10.49 7.68
N PHE A 4 -9.53 11.01 8.85
CA PHE A 4 -10.73 10.57 9.56
C PHE A 4 -12.00 10.92 8.76
N VAL A 5 -12.12 12.16 8.30
CA VAL A 5 -13.27 12.60 7.49
C VAL A 5 -13.35 11.80 6.18
N GLY A 6 -12.22 11.58 5.50
CA GLY A 6 -12.17 10.78 4.28
C GLY A 6 -12.57 9.31 4.49
N SER A 7 -12.15 8.70 5.60
CA SER A 7 -12.53 7.32 5.94
C SER A 7 -14.04 7.22 6.24
N VAL A 8 -14.59 8.11 7.06
CA VAL A 8 -16.04 8.14 7.35
C VAL A 8 -16.84 8.31 6.07
N ALA A 9 -16.48 9.27 5.23
CA ALA A 9 -17.17 9.49 3.96
C ALA A 9 -17.08 8.27 3.04
N GLY A 10 -15.91 7.61 2.95
CA GLY A 10 -15.72 6.41 2.15
C GLY A 10 -16.61 5.25 2.57
N TYR A 11 -16.74 4.99 3.88
CA TYR A 11 -17.61 3.92 4.38
C TYR A 11 -19.09 4.23 4.24
N ILE A 12 -19.48 5.50 4.42
CA ILE A 12 -20.89 5.92 4.21
C ILE A 12 -21.26 5.73 2.72
N LEU A 13 -20.40 6.15 1.81
CA LEU A 13 -20.64 6.03 0.36
C LEU A 13 -20.56 4.57 -0.11
N GLY A 14 -19.75 3.74 0.52
CA GLY A 14 -19.62 2.31 0.22
C GLY A 14 -20.73 1.44 0.79
N GLY A 15 -21.65 1.97 1.64
CA GLY A 15 -22.76 1.22 2.23
C GLY A 15 -22.37 0.19 3.28
N ASN A 16 -21.11 0.13 3.69
CA ASN A 16 -20.56 -0.88 4.61
C ASN A 16 -20.46 -0.31 6.03
N TYR A 17 -21.61 -0.12 6.68
CA TYR A 17 -21.72 0.60 7.94
C TYR A 17 -21.08 -0.13 9.14
N THR A 18 -21.16 -1.46 9.18
CA THR A 18 -20.59 -2.27 10.27
C THR A 18 -19.07 -2.17 10.33
N ASP A 19 -18.39 -2.36 9.20
CA ASP A 19 -16.94 -2.20 9.11
C ASP A 19 -16.52 -0.74 9.27
N GLY A 20 -17.37 0.18 8.82
CA GLY A 20 -17.18 1.61 8.99
C GLY A 20 -17.10 2.05 10.46
N VAL A 21 -17.93 1.51 11.33
CA VAL A 21 -17.91 1.81 12.78
C VAL A 21 -16.62 1.33 13.43
N THR A 22 -16.16 0.12 13.09
CA THR A 22 -14.91 -0.44 13.65
C THR A 22 -13.69 0.36 13.23
N VAL A 23 -13.57 0.71 11.94
CA VAL A 23 -12.45 1.49 11.43
C VAL A 23 -12.46 2.95 11.91
N THR A 24 -13.65 3.57 11.99
CA THR A 24 -13.76 4.94 12.52
C THR A 24 -13.45 5.01 14.00
N SER A 25 -13.85 4.04 14.81
CA SER A 25 -13.49 3.96 16.24
C SER A 25 -11.99 3.76 16.42
N ALA A 26 -11.36 2.92 15.60
CA ALA A 26 -9.91 2.72 15.59
C ALA A 26 -9.16 4.01 15.23
N LEU A 27 -9.57 4.71 14.17
CA LEU A 27 -8.96 5.98 13.77
C LEU A 27 -9.15 7.07 14.84
N LEU A 28 -10.29 7.13 15.48
CA LEU A 28 -10.56 8.10 16.54
C LEU A 28 -9.69 7.86 17.76
N SER A 29 -9.47 6.60 18.14
CA SER A 29 -8.55 6.21 19.22
C SER A 29 -7.11 6.59 18.88
N VAL A 30 -6.65 6.35 17.66
CA VAL A 30 -5.30 6.74 17.20
C VAL A 30 -5.13 8.26 17.23
N VAL A 31 -6.13 9.01 16.75
CA VAL A 31 -6.10 10.49 16.78
C VAL A 31 -6.07 11.01 18.22
N ALA A 32 -6.91 10.48 19.11
CA ALA A 32 -6.98 10.90 20.50
C ALA A 32 -5.64 10.66 21.23
N ILE A 33 -5.07 9.46 21.09
CA ILE A 33 -3.78 9.14 21.72
C ILE A 33 -2.65 9.98 21.10
N ARG A 34 -2.69 10.21 19.79
CA ARG A 34 -1.70 11.06 19.13
C ARG A 34 -1.73 12.50 19.63
N MET A 35 -2.90 13.04 19.93
CA MET A 35 -3.02 14.39 20.55
C MET A 35 -2.35 14.43 21.93
N ILE A 36 -2.46 13.35 22.72
CA ILE A 36 -1.85 13.24 24.03
C ILE A 36 -0.32 13.07 23.94
N VAL A 37 0.15 12.26 22.97
CA VAL A 37 1.58 11.86 22.84
C VAL A 37 2.36 12.79 21.92
N SER A 38 1.72 13.75 21.23
CA SER A 38 2.35 14.61 20.20
C SER A 38 3.57 15.41 20.69
N ARG A 39 3.74 15.57 21.99
CA ARG A 39 4.88 16.26 22.62
C ARG A 39 6.11 15.38 22.87
N ARG A 40 6.05 14.05 22.59
CA ARG A 40 7.15 13.13 22.87
C ARG A 40 8.01 12.83 21.63
N LYS A 41 9.22 12.24 21.88
CA LYS A 41 10.19 11.86 20.83
C LYS A 41 9.54 11.03 19.72
N SER A 42 9.96 11.26 18.49
CA SER A 42 9.44 10.70 17.24
C SER A 42 9.21 9.18 17.23
N ALA A 43 10.19 8.40 17.73
CA ALA A 43 10.10 6.93 17.78
C ALA A 43 9.00 6.41 18.72
N VAL A 44 8.84 7.03 19.89
CA VAL A 44 7.79 6.66 20.85
C VAL A 44 6.40 6.90 20.26
N SER A 45 6.24 7.99 19.52
CA SER A 45 4.99 8.31 18.83
C SER A 45 4.61 7.26 17.77
N GLU A 46 5.59 6.69 17.04
CA GLU A 46 5.33 5.64 16.03
C GLU A 46 4.86 4.35 16.71
N ILE A 47 5.59 3.90 17.74
CA ILE A 47 5.24 2.67 18.47
C ILE A 47 3.85 2.80 19.13
N VAL A 48 3.60 3.91 19.81
CA VAL A 48 2.31 4.15 20.47
C VAL A 48 1.16 4.17 19.45
N SER A 49 1.35 4.81 18.29
CA SER A 49 0.32 4.82 17.25
C SER A 49 0.07 3.43 16.66
N ALA A 50 1.13 2.64 16.46
CA ALA A 50 1.01 1.26 15.97
C ALA A 50 0.26 0.36 16.96
N VAL A 51 0.65 0.40 18.23
CA VAL A 51 0.01 -0.38 19.29
C VAL A 51 -1.44 0.02 19.48
N THR A 52 -1.75 1.31 19.40
CA THR A 52 -3.12 1.81 19.52
C THR A 52 -3.98 1.38 18.34
N ALA A 53 -3.47 1.50 17.12
CA ALA A 53 -4.19 1.07 15.92
C ALA A 53 -4.46 -0.44 15.95
N ALA A 54 -3.45 -1.25 16.27
CA ALA A 54 -3.59 -2.69 16.40
C ALA A 54 -4.58 -3.06 17.52
N GLY A 55 -4.44 -2.46 18.70
CA GLY A 55 -5.27 -2.75 19.86
C GLY A 55 -6.74 -2.36 19.67
N SER A 56 -7.00 -1.21 19.03
CA SER A 56 -8.38 -0.77 18.76
C SER A 56 -9.08 -1.64 17.73
N VAL A 57 -8.39 -2.04 16.66
CA VAL A 57 -8.94 -2.97 15.66
C VAL A 57 -9.15 -4.36 16.25
N PHE A 58 -8.20 -4.84 17.06
CA PHE A 58 -8.35 -6.10 17.77
C PHE A 58 -9.57 -6.07 18.71
N ALA A 59 -9.67 -5.08 19.57
CA ALA A 59 -10.77 -4.98 20.53
C ALA A 59 -12.15 -4.89 19.84
N ALA A 60 -12.25 -4.10 18.77
CA ALA A 60 -13.50 -3.94 18.05
C ALA A 60 -13.96 -5.24 17.39
N ASN A 61 -13.05 -5.98 16.75
CA ASN A 61 -13.40 -7.23 16.07
C ASN A 61 -13.51 -8.43 17.03
N PHE A 62 -12.72 -8.47 18.10
CA PHE A 62 -12.75 -9.55 19.09
C PHE A 62 -14.09 -9.63 19.81
N LEU A 63 -14.74 -8.49 20.09
CA LEU A 63 -16.04 -8.45 20.73
C LEU A 63 -17.17 -9.05 19.87
N THR A 64 -16.97 -9.12 18.56
CA THR A 64 -17.95 -9.66 17.60
C THR A 64 -17.60 -11.06 17.11
N SER A 65 -16.38 -11.55 17.41
CA SER A 65 -15.92 -12.86 16.96
C SER A 65 -16.47 -13.98 17.83
N SER A 66 -17.04 -15.00 17.18
CA SER A 66 -17.63 -16.19 17.82
C SER A 66 -16.87 -17.49 17.49
N THR A 67 -16.05 -17.48 16.45
CA THR A 67 -15.33 -18.67 15.96
C THR A 67 -13.80 -18.48 15.97
N VAL A 68 -13.07 -19.60 16.05
CA VAL A 68 -11.59 -19.58 16.04
C VAL A 68 -11.04 -18.95 14.76
N SER A 69 -11.68 -19.17 13.61
CA SER A 69 -11.28 -18.56 12.35
C SER A 69 -11.44 -17.05 12.35
N GLU A 70 -12.50 -16.53 12.98
CA GLU A 70 -12.70 -15.07 13.16
C GLU A 70 -11.64 -14.46 14.07
N VAL A 71 -11.24 -15.14 15.14
CA VAL A 71 -10.16 -14.69 16.02
C VAL A 71 -8.83 -14.62 15.27
N MET A 72 -8.52 -15.59 14.43
CA MET A 72 -7.33 -15.54 13.57
C MET A 72 -7.37 -14.34 12.61
N ASN A 73 -8.51 -14.08 11.99
CA ASN A 73 -8.68 -12.89 11.14
C ASN A 73 -8.53 -11.59 11.94
N CYS A 74 -9.05 -11.52 13.17
CA CYS A 74 -8.86 -10.37 14.05
C CYS A 74 -7.38 -10.08 14.33
N ILE A 75 -6.57 -11.12 14.56
CA ILE A 75 -5.13 -10.98 14.78
C ILE A 75 -4.45 -10.44 13.52
N ILE A 76 -4.74 -11.02 12.37
CA ILE A 76 -4.16 -10.57 11.08
C ILE A 76 -4.52 -9.11 10.81
N LEU A 77 -5.79 -8.74 10.92
CA LEU A 77 -6.27 -7.36 10.73
C LEU A 77 -5.61 -6.39 11.71
N SER A 78 -5.40 -6.79 12.95
CA SER A 78 -4.76 -5.95 13.98
C SER A 78 -3.29 -5.69 13.64
N VAL A 79 -2.55 -6.72 13.21
CA VAL A 79 -1.16 -6.59 12.77
C VAL A 79 -1.06 -5.69 11.53
N MET A 80 -1.96 -5.87 10.56
CA MET A 80 -2.03 -5.03 9.36
C MET A 80 -2.36 -3.58 9.70
N ALA A 81 -3.28 -3.33 10.63
CA ALA A 81 -3.62 -1.99 11.08
C ALA A 81 -2.45 -1.29 11.79
N GLY A 82 -1.73 -2.01 12.67
CA GLY A 82 -0.53 -1.49 13.33
C GLY A 82 0.59 -1.18 12.33
N GLY A 83 0.88 -2.10 11.43
CA GLY A 83 1.86 -1.91 10.35
C GLY A 83 1.49 -0.74 9.43
N GLY A 84 0.24 -0.67 9.00
CA GLY A 84 -0.29 0.43 8.18
C GLY A 84 -0.16 1.80 8.87
N ALA A 85 -0.40 1.87 10.19
CA ALA A 85 -0.22 3.10 10.95
C ALA A 85 1.23 3.59 10.97
N VAL A 86 2.21 2.68 11.12
CA VAL A 86 3.65 3.03 11.04
C VAL A 86 4.00 3.54 9.64
N VAL A 87 3.57 2.82 8.61
CA VAL A 87 3.80 3.20 7.20
C VAL A 87 3.23 4.59 6.93
N ALA A 88 1.97 4.83 7.29
CA ALA A 88 1.30 6.10 7.07
C ALA A 88 2.00 7.27 7.80
N LEU A 89 2.44 7.05 9.05
CA LEU A 89 3.16 8.08 9.82
C LEU A 89 4.52 8.41 9.22
N ARG A 90 5.27 7.40 8.80
CA ARG A 90 6.57 7.64 8.15
C ARG A 90 6.41 8.33 6.81
N LEU A 91 5.48 7.87 5.99
CA LEU A 91 5.19 8.51 4.70
C LEU A 91 4.79 9.98 4.86
N SER A 92 3.93 10.30 5.85
CA SER A 92 3.52 11.68 6.10
C SER A 92 4.71 12.58 6.48
N ARG A 93 5.63 12.07 7.31
CA ARG A 93 6.85 12.81 7.68
C ARG A 93 7.81 12.99 6.51
N LEU A 94 7.98 11.95 5.67
CA LEU A 94 8.82 12.01 4.49
C LEU A 94 8.26 12.96 3.43
N ALA A 95 6.93 12.97 3.27
CA ALA A 95 6.24 13.90 2.39
C ALA A 95 6.41 15.35 2.85
N GLU A 96 6.29 15.59 4.16
CA GLU A 96 6.49 16.92 4.75
C GLU A 96 7.92 17.46 4.53
N LYS A 97 8.92 16.58 4.66
CA LYS A 97 10.34 16.95 4.42
C LYS A 97 10.72 16.98 2.93
N ARG A 98 9.84 16.59 2.00
CA ARG A 98 10.12 16.46 0.56
C ARG A 98 11.32 15.56 0.24
N GLU A 99 11.62 14.59 1.09
CA GLU A 99 12.79 13.71 0.98
C GLU A 99 12.50 12.38 0.28
N ILE A 100 11.24 12.09 -0.06
CA ILE A 100 10.81 10.80 -0.65
C ILE A 100 11.66 10.42 -1.88
N ALA A 101 11.99 11.41 -2.72
CA ALA A 101 12.78 11.17 -3.94
C ALA A 101 14.27 10.88 -3.70
N LYS A 102 14.77 11.09 -2.48
CA LYS A 102 16.18 10.89 -2.11
C LYS A 102 16.42 9.59 -1.34
N ILE A 103 15.34 8.88 -0.97
CA ILE A 103 15.43 7.68 -0.17
C ILE A 103 15.95 6.53 -1.03
N THR A 104 17.04 5.92 -0.57
CA THR A 104 17.60 4.70 -1.15
C THR A 104 17.72 3.64 -0.07
N VAL A 105 17.76 2.36 -0.47
CA VAL A 105 17.96 1.23 0.47
C VAL A 105 19.20 1.44 1.33
N ARG A 106 20.22 2.07 0.79
CA ARG A 106 21.51 2.27 1.47
C ARG A 106 21.47 3.40 2.50
N SER A 107 20.66 4.43 2.30
CA SER A 107 20.60 5.58 3.19
C SER A 107 19.65 5.38 4.37
N ASP A 108 18.48 4.80 4.13
CA ASP A 108 17.48 4.51 5.16
C ASP A 108 16.57 3.35 4.73
N PRO A 109 16.94 2.09 5.09
CA PRO A 109 16.21 0.91 4.66
C PRO A 109 14.78 0.87 5.20
N LEU A 110 14.54 1.37 6.41
CA LEU A 110 13.21 1.39 7.00
C LEU A 110 12.27 2.35 6.26
N SER A 111 12.74 3.54 5.92
CA SER A 111 11.94 4.48 5.14
C SER A 111 11.69 3.97 3.72
N PHE A 112 12.63 3.26 3.13
CA PHE A 112 12.46 2.63 1.82
C PHE A 112 11.35 1.56 1.87
N ILE A 113 11.36 0.67 2.87
CA ILE A 113 10.30 -0.33 3.09
C ILE A 113 8.94 0.34 3.31
N CYS A 114 8.90 1.44 4.07
CA CYS A 114 7.66 2.20 4.27
C CYS A 114 7.11 2.82 2.97
N VAL A 115 7.98 3.33 2.10
CA VAL A 115 7.56 3.84 0.78
C VAL A 115 7.00 2.73 -0.07
N LEU A 116 7.67 1.57 -0.14
CA LEU A 116 7.16 0.40 -0.86
C LEU A 116 5.82 -0.10 -0.29
N GLY A 117 5.71 -0.22 1.04
CA GLY A 117 4.45 -0.57 1.70
C GLY A 117 3.33 0.41 1.40
N GLY A 118 3.63 1.71 1.36
CA GLY A 118 2.68 2.74 0.93
C GLY A 118 2.22 2.57 -0.51
N CYS A 119 3.14 2.24 -1.41
CA CYS A 119 2.80 1.93 -2.81
C CYS A 119 1.86 0.72 -2.92
N ALA A 120 2.11 -0.34 -2.14
CA ALA A 120 1.24 -1.52 -2.09
C ALA A 120 -0.16 -1.17 -1.58
N ILE A 121 -0.26 -0.41 -0.48
CA ILE A 121 -1.54 0.00 0.11
C ILE A 121 -2.33 0.86 -0.89
N VAL A 122 -1.69 1.85 -1.51
CA VAL A 122 -2.35 2.72 -2.50
C VAL A 122 -2.81 1.92 -3.71
N SER A 123 -1.97 1.02 -4.25
CA SER A 123 -2.33 0.14 -5.36
C SER A 123 -3.52 -0.76 -5.01
N GLY A 124 -3.52 -1.34 -3.80
CA GLY A 124 -4.60 -2.17 -3.31
C GLY A 124 -5.92 -1.40 -3.17
N ILE A 125 -5.90 -0.21 -2.59
CA ILE A 125 -7.10 0.64 -2.49
C ILE A 125 -7.63 0.99 -3.89
N LEU A 126 -6.75 1.39 -4.79
CA LEU A 126 -7.14 1.77 -6.15
C LEU A 126 -7.63 0.58 -6.98
N SER A 127 -7.27 -0.66 -6.64
CA SER A 127 -7.72 -1.85 -7.36
C SER A 127 -9.23 -2.14 -7.20
N HIS A 128 -9.86 -1.57 -6.18
CA HIS A 128 -11.32 -1.64 -6.03
C HIS A 128 -12.09 -0.72 -7.01
N TYR A 129 -11.40 0.20 -7.65
CA TYR A 129 -12.01 1.13 -8.58
C TYR A 129 -11.68 0.74 -10.03
N SER A 130 -12.72 0.51 -10.83
CA SER A 130 -12.60 0.24 -12.25
C SER A 130 -13.40 1.27 -13.07
N VAL A 131 -12.83 1.70 -14.18
CA VAL A 131 -13.50 2.57 -15.16
C VAL A 131 -13.63 1.77 -16.45
N GLY A 132 -14.81 1.21 -16.68
CA GLY A 132 -15.05 0.27 -17.77
C GLY A 132 -14.20 -1.01 -17.57
N ILE A 133 -13.37 -1.31 -18.56
CA ILE A 133 -12.44 -2.46 -18.53
C ILE A 133 -11.11 -2.16 -17.82
N PHE A 134 -10.86 -0.91 -17.46
CA PHE A 134 -9.59 -0.48 -16.87
C PHE A 134 -9.68 -0.44 -15.34
N ASN A 135 -8.80 -1.18 -14.68
CA ASN A 135 -8.63 -1.11 -13.24
C ASN A 135 -7.58 -0.05 -12.87
N ILE A 136 -7.98 0.91 -12.03
CA ILE A 136 -7.11 2.06 -11.68
C ILE A 136 -5.89 1.60 -10.89
N GLY A 137 -6.03 0.60 -10.03
CA GLY A 137 -4.91 0.04 -9.26
C GLY A 137 -3.84 -0.58 -10.14
N ILE A 138 -4.23 -1.32 -11.17
CA ILE A 138 -3.32 -1.95 -12.13
C ILE A 138 -2.56 -0.88 -12.94
N ILE A 139 -3.28 0.13 -13.42
CA ILE A 139 -2.66 1.25 -14.15
C ILE A 139 -1.65 1.96 -13.25
N PHE A 140 -2.03 2.25 -12.01
CA PHE A 140 -1.14 2.89 -11.04
C PHE A 140 0.10 2.04 -10.75
N ALA A 141 -0.05 0.74 -10.48
CA ALA A 141 1.05 -0.19 -10.24
C ALA A 141 2.01 -0.27 -11.44
N SER A 142 1.47 -0.34 -12.66
CA SER A 142 2.25 -0.38 -13.90
C SER A 142 3.00 0.93 -14.16
N CYS A 143 2.35 2.07 -14.01
CA CYS A 143 2.99 3.38 -14.15
C CYS A 143 4.10 3.59 -13.11
N LEU A 144 3.83 3.25 -11.85
CA LEU A 144 4.78 3.41 -10.76
C LEU A 144 6.02 2.53 -10.97
N SER A 145 5.83 1.27 -11.35
CA SER A 145 6.91 0.33 -11.61
C SER A 145 7.76 0.75 -12.80
N LEU A 146 7.14 1.22 -13.89
CA LEU A 146 7.86 1.70 -15.06
C LEU A 146 8.63 3.00 -14.75
N CYS A 147 8.02 3.95 -14.05
CA CYS A 147 8.71 5.18 -13.61
C CYS A 147 9.91 4.86 -12.71
N SER A 148 9.74 3.91 -11.80
CA SER A 148 10.80 3.44 -10.91
C SER A 148 11.93 2.77 -11.69
N ALA A 149 11.60 1.92 -12.66
CA ALA A 149 12.54 1.26 -13.55
C ALA A 149 13.36 2.26 -14.39
N MET A 150 12.70 3.28 -14.92
CA MET A 150 13.35 4.31 -15.73
C MET A 150 14.27 5.22 -14.91
N LYS A 151 13.94 5.50 -13.66
CA LYS A 151 14.68 6.43 -12.81
C LYS A 151 15.80 5.76 -12.01
N TYR A 152 15.56 4.56 -11.51
CA TYR A 152 16.43 3.87 -10.54
C TYR A 152 16.98 2.54 -11.09
N GLY A 153 16.61 2.15 -12.32
CA GLY A 153 17.06 0.93 -12.98
C GLY A 153 16.12 -0.25 -12.82
N SER A 154 16.44 -1.33 -13.55
CA SER A 154 15.60 -2.54 -13.68
C SER A 154 15.25 -3.20 -12.34
N GLY A 155 16.20 -3.30 -11.42
CA GLY A 155 15.96 -3.90 -10.10
C GLY A 155 14.96 -3.13 -9.26
N ALA A 156 15.06 -1.79 -9.22
CA ALA A 156 14.12 -0.95 -8.49
C ALA A 156 12.70 -1.02 -9.09
N GLY A 157 12.62 -1.05 -10.42
CA GLY A 157 11.35 -1.25 -11.12
C GLY A 157 10.70 -2.58 -10.80
N ALA A 158 11.48 -3.67 -10.82
CA ALA A 158 10.99 -5.02 -10.49
C ALA A 158 10.46 -5.10 -9.06
N VAL A 159 11.21 -4.59 -8.07
CA VAL A 159 10.78 -4.57 -6.66
C VAL A 159 9.51 -3.74 -6.47
N CYS A 160 9.48 -2.54 -7.05
CA CYS A 160 8.31 -1.66 -6.97
C CYS A 160 7.09 -2.30 -7.65
N GLY A 161 7.30 -2.94 -8.81
CA GLY A 161 6.26 -3.67 -9.53
C GLY A 161 5.71 -4.85 -8.75
N ALA A 162 6.59 -5.69 -8.18
CA ALA A 162 6.19 -6.82 -7.35
C ALA A 162 5.35 -6.37 -6.14
N VAL A 163 5.82 -5.37 -5.41
CA VAL A 163 5.16 -4.89 -4.19
C VAL A 163 3.81 -4.22 -4.50
N SER A 164 3.74 -3.42 -5.57
CA SER A 164 2.49 -2.78 -5.98
C SER A 164 1.47 -3.79 -6.50
N ALA A 165 1.92 -4.78 -7.28
CA ALA A 165 1.07 -5.86 -7.77
C ALA A 165 0.58 -6.79 -6.66
N LEU A 166 1.42 -7.08 -5.65
CA LEU A 166 1.00 -7.78 -4.43
C LEU A 166 -0.08 -7.00 -3.68
N GLY A 167 0.02 -5.65 -3.62
CA GLY A 167 -1.03 -4.81 -3.06
C GLY A 167 -2.38 -5.01 -3.75
N CYS A 168 -2.41 -5.04 -5.08
CA CYS A 168 -3.61 -5.35 -5.86
C CYS A 168 -4.11 -6.77 -5.62
N ALA A 169 -3.21 -7.77 -5.58
CA ALA A 169 -3.54 -9.17 -5.37
C ALA A 169 -4.16 -9.44 -3.99
N VAL A 170 -3.67 -8.78 -2.95
CA VAL A 170 -4.24 -8.89 -1.59
C VAL A 170 -5.63 -8.26 -1.51
N ALA A 171 -5.84 -7.15 -2.22
CA ALA A 171 -7.13 -6.48 -2.24
C ALA A 171 -8.19 -7.24 -3.07
N THR A 172 -7.76 -7.91 -4.16
CA THR A 172 -8.65 -8.62 -5.09
C THR A 172 -7.92 -9.84 -5.62
N ALA A 173 -8.35 -11.04 -5.22
CA ALA A 173 -7.70 -12.31 -5.56
C ALA A 173 -7.56 -12.55 -7.08
N ASP A 174 -8.49 -12.01 -7.87
CA ASP A 174 -8.49 -12.11 -9.35
C ASP A 174 -7.22 -11.50 -9.97
N TYR A 175 -6.54 -10.61 -9.25
CA TYR A 175 -5.32 -9.95 -9.72
C TYR A 175 -4.03 -10.59 -9.20
N ALA A 176 -4.09 -11.78 -8.59
CA ALA A 176 -2.91 -12.45 -8.05
C ALA A 176 -1.83 -12.72 -9.12
N PHE A 177 -2.24 -13.01 -10.37
CA PHE A 177 -1.33 -13.22 -11.48
C PHE A 177 -0.50 -11.98 -11.85
N LEU A 178 -0.98 -10.79 -11.54
CA LEU A 178 -0.27 -9.53 -11.83
C LEU A 178 1.07 -9.44 -11.10
N ALA A 179 1.19 -10.04 -9.92
CA ALA A 179 2.45 -10.06 -9.19
C ALA A 179 3.54 -10.79 -9.99
N ALA A 180 3.15 -11.82 -10.74
CA ALA A 180 4.05 -12.57 -11.62
C ALA A 180 4.36 -11.84 -12.94
N VAL A 181 3.49 -10.94 -13.38
CA VAL A 181 3.61 -10.27 -14.70
C VAL A 181 4.26 -8.89 -14.58
N VAL A 182 3.83 -8.06 -13.64
CA VAL A 182 4.27 -6.65 -13.54
C VAL A 182 5.74 -6.52 -13.15
N ALA A 183 6.22 -7.39 -12.25
CA ALA A 183 7.62 -7.34 -11.81
C ALA A 183 8.62 -7.63 -12.94
N PRO A 184 8.52 -8.75 -13.71
CA PRO A 184 9.40 -8.99 -14.84
C PRO A 184 9.21 -7.97 -15.97
N ALA A 185 7.99 -7.49 -16.23
CA ALA A 185 7.76 -6.44 -17.21
C ALA A 185 8.51 -5.15 -16.86
N ALA A 186 8.50 -4.76 -15.57
CA ALA A 186 9.24 -3.59 -15.10
C ALA A 186 10.76 -3.80 -15.15
N ALA A 187 11.26 -5.02 -14.89
CA ALA A 187 12.66 -5.34 -15.03
C ALA A 187 13.13 -5.19 -16.48
N VAL A 188 12.39 -5.77 -17.43
CA VAL A 188 12.69 -5.67 -18.87
C VAL A 188 12.61 -4.22 -19.34
N GLY A 189 11.54 -3.49 -18.99
CA GLY A 189 11.42 -2.06 -19.30
C GLY A 189 12.63 -1.26 -18.79
N GLY A 190 13.11 -1.57 -17.59
CA GLY A 190 14.28 -0.93 -16.99
C GLY A 190 15.61 -1.24 -17.70
N MET A 191 15.76 -2.41 -18.31
CA MET A 191 16.96 -2.75 -19.11
C MET A 191 17.09 -1.85 -20.34
N PHE A 192 15.99 -1.41 -20.90
CA PHE A 192 15.96 -0.48 -22.04
C PHE A 192 15.95 1.00 -21.63
N SER A 193 16.03 1.32 -20.35
CA SER A 193 15.96 2.69 -19.84
C SER A 193 17.15 3.58 -20.26
N GLY A 194 18.31 2.99 -20.57
CA GLY A 194 19.49 3.71 -21.09
C GLY A 194 19.34 4.27 -22.51
N GLY A 195 18.29 3.86 -23.24
CA GLY A 195 17.97 4.31 -24.57
C GLY A 195 16.86 5.37 -24.60
N ARG A 196 15.94 5.23 -25.54
CA ARG A 196 14.77 6.11 -25.65
C ARG A 196 13.68 5.66 -24.68
N LYS A 197 12.93 6.59 -24.10
CA LYS A 197 11.79 6.32 -23.18
C LYS A 197 10.76 5.36 -23.81
N LEU A 198 10.58 5.44 -25.12
CA LEU A 198 9.70 4.56 -25.89
C LEU A 198 10.15 3.10 -25.89
N SER A 199 11.47 2.82 -25.91
CA SER A 199 11.96 1.44 -25.86
C SER A 199 11.73 0.79 -24.49
N ALA A 200 11.85 1.56 -23.41
CA ALA A 200 11.52 1.09 -22.08
C ALA A 200 10.02 0.78 -21.94
N ALA A 201 9.16 1.66 -22.41
CA ALA A 201 7.71 1.44 -22.44
C ALA A 201 7.33 0.26 -23.34
N GLY A 202 7.93 0.14 -24.53
CA GLY A 202 7.71 -0.98 -25.45
C GLY A 202 8.13 -2.33 -24.83
N GLY A 203 9.29 -2.40 -24.20
CA GLY A 203 9.75 -3.60 -23.48
C GLY A 203 8.81 -4.00 -22.34
N PHE A 204 8.34 -3.03 -21.57
CA PHE A 204 7.35 -3.26 -20.51
C PHE A 204 6.04 -3.82 -21.06
N VAL A 205 5.46 -3.18 -22.08
CA VAL A 205 4.17 -3.59 -22.69
C VAL A 205 4.28 -4.98 -23.30
N LEU A 206 5.34 -5.27 -24.08
CA LEU A 206 5.55 -6.59 -24.67
C LEU A 206 5.64 -7.69 -23.62
N THR A 207 6.40 -7.46 -22.55
CA THR A 207 6.54 -8.46 -21.47
C THR A 207 5.23 -8.61 -20.69
N ALA A 208 4.52 -7.53 -20.44
CA ALA A 208 3.24 -7.57 -19.76
C ALA A 208 2.18 -8.31 -20.59
N THR A 209 2.09 -8.07 -21.89
CA THR A 209 1.13 -8.77 -22.77
C THR A 209 1.45 -10.26 -22.92
N LEU A 210 2.73 -10.62 -23.04
CA LEU A 210 3.13 -12.04 -23.07
C LEU A 210 2.84 -12.73 -21.74
N GLY A 211 3.09 -12.06 -20.62
CA GLY A 211 2.79 -12.59 -19.30
C GLY A 211 1.28 -12.78 -19.08
N THR A 212 0.46 -11.80 -19.43
CA THR A 212 -1.00 -11.92 -19.32
C THR A 212 -1.57 -13.00 -20.23
N ALA A 213 -1.05 -13.17 -21.44
CA ALA A 213 -1.46 -14.25 -22.34
C ALA A 213 -1.11 -15.65 -21.81
N GLN A 214 -0.17 -15.77 -20.88
CA GLN A 214 0.25 -17.05 -20.33
C GLN A 214 -0.53 -17.42 -19.05
N PHE A 215 -1.05 -16.46 -18.31
CA PHE A 215 -1.72 -16.64 -17.02
C PHE A 215 -3.21 -16.23 -17.02
N GLY A 216 -3.69 -15.56 -18.04
CA GLY A 216 -5.08 -15.17 -18.26
C GLY A 216 -5.73 -16.06 -19.28
#